data_1da0d3a52d26afbba9520fd95e67ebcb
#
_entry.id   1da0d3a52d26afbba9520fd95e67ebcb
#
_cell.length_a   1.000
_cell.length_b   1.000
_cell.length_c   1.000
_cell.angle_alpha   90.00
_cell.angle_beta   90.00
_cell.angle_gamma   90.00
#
_symmetry.space_group_name_H-M   'P 1'
#
loop_
_entity.id
_entity.type
_entity.pdbx_description
1 polymer ?
#
loop_
_entity_poly.entity_id
_entity_poly.type
_entity_poly.pdbx_seq_one_letter_code
_entity_poly.pdbx_strand_id
1 'polypeptide(L)'
;MYGDQNFDDFFLKLQNEFSAIKLDFFQSNIEGELIDKIQEVGFIYDGIILNAAAYTHTSVGISDAVKSVKSPVVEVHISNTFAREEFRHKSFLSPNVKGVIQGFGLNSYRLAIKSFL
;
A
#
# COMPACT_ATOMS: atom_id res chain seq x y z
N MET A 1 -12.18 -6.35 -11.25
CA MET A 1 -12.83 -5.22 -10.59
C MET A 1 -13.21 -5.61 -9.17
N TYR A 2 -13.20 -4.71 -8.26
CA TYR A 2 -13.36 -4.98 -6.84
C TYR A 2 -14.71 -4.52 -6.33
N GLY A 3 -15.77 -4.95 -6.99
CA GLY A 3 -17.13 -4.54 -6.74
C GLY A 3 -17.42 -3.22 -7.42
N ASP A 4 -18.55 -2.63 -7.07
CA ASP A 4 -19.00 -1.37 -7.65
C ASP A 4 -18.54 -0.15 -6.87
N GLN A 5 -17.75 -0.35 -5.83
CA GLN A 5 -17.33 0.73 -4.96
C GLN A 5 -16.23 1.57 -5.60
N ASN A 6 -16.47 2.88 -5.71
CA ASN A 6 -15.51 3.85 -6.15
C ASN A 6 -14.48 4.07 -5.04
N PHE A 7 -13.19 4.12 -5.38
CA PHE A 7 -12.13 4.31 -4.38
C PHE A 7 -12.26 5.66 -3.67
N ASP A 8 -12.62 6.72 -4.38
CA ASP A 8 -12.75 8.04 -3.75
C ASP A 8 -13.82 8.04 -2.68
N ASP A 9 -14.95 7.39 -2.92
CA ASP A 9 -16.02 7.25 -1.92
C ASP A 9 -15.56 6.39 -0.74
N PHE A 10 -14.82 5.33 -1.03
CA PHE A 10 -14.28 4.48 0.01
C PHE A 10 -13.27 5.23 0.88
N PHE A 11 -12.42 6.06 0.27
CA PHE A 11 -11.44 6.85 1.00
C PHE A 11 -12.11 7.86 1.93
N LEU A 12 -13.19 8.50 1.48
CA LEU A 12 -13.98 9.39 2.34
C LEU A 12 -14.54 8.64 3.56
N LYS A 13 -15.02 7.43 3.35
CA LYS A 13 -15.51 6.61 4.47
C LYS A 13 -14.40 6.28 5.45
N LEU A 14 -13.19 5.99 4.95
CA LEU A 14 -12.04 5.74 5.82
C LEU A 14 -11.68 6.98 6.63
N GLN A 15 -11.67 8.15 5.99
CA GLN A 15 -11.37 9.41 6.69
C GLN A 15 -12.39 9.68 7.80
N ASN A 16 -13.65 9.37 7.56
CA ASN A 16 -14.71 9.54 8.57
C ASN A 16 -14.60 8.51 9.69
N GLU A 17 -14.29 7.27 9.36
CA GLU A 17 -14.13 6.19 10.34
C GLU A 17 -12.93 6.43 11.26
N PHE A 18 -11.84 6.94 10.70
CA PHE A 18 -10.58 7.18 11.43
C PHE A 18 -10.33 8.67 11.57
N SER A 19 -11.32 9.41 12.07
CA SER A 19 -11.28 10.87 12.08
C SER A 19 -10.16 11.45 12.95
N ALA A 20 -9.61 10.67 13.89
CA ALA A 20 -8.49 11.10 14.72
C ALA A 20 -7.14 10.97 14.00
N ILE A 21 -7.12 10.41 12.80
CA ILE A 21 -5.91 10.16 12.02
C ILE A 21 -5.97 11.02 10.75
N LYS A 22 -4.84 11.62 10.39
CA LYS A 22 -4.71 12.30 9.10
C LYS A 22 -4.38 11.25 8.05
N LEU A 23 -5.33 11.01 7.13
CA LEU A 23 -5.13 10.10 6.00
C LEU A 23 -4.96 10.93 4.74
N ASP A 24 -3.86 10.70 4.02
CA ASP A 24 -3.60 11.28 2.73
C ASP A 24 -3.46 10.18 1.70
N PHE A 25 -3.77 10.47 0.44
CA PHE A 25 -3.79 9.50 -0.64
C PHE A 25 -2.97 10.01 -1.82
N PHE A 26 -2.20 9.11 -2.43
CA PHE A 26 -1.44 9.38 -3.64
C PHE A 26 -1.53 8.19 -4.57
N GLN A 27 -1.70 8.44 -5.86
CA GLN A 27 -1.74 7.41 -6.88
C GLN A 27 -0.91 7.82 -8.08
N SER A 28 -0.16 6.87 -8.64
CA SER A 28 0.58 7.06 -9.88
C SER A 28 0.83 5.72 -10.54
N ASN A 29 0.84 5.70 -11.87
CA ASN A 29 1.26 4.55 -12.67
C ASN A 29 2.76 4.60 -13.01
N ILE A 30 3.46 5.63 -12.55
CA ILE A 30 4.86 5.87 -12.87
C ILE A 30 5.72 5.45 -11.68
N GLU A 31 6.60 4.48 -11.90
CA GLU A 31 7.45 3.93 -10.84
C GLU A 31 8.26 5.02 -10.12
N GLY A 32 8.87 5.92 -10.88
CA GLY A 32 9.67 6.99 -10.29
C GLY A 32 8.87 7.92 -9.39
N GLU A 33 7.61 8.20 -9.75
CA GLU A 33 6.75 9.02 -8.91
C GLU A 33 6.38 8.35 -7.59
N LEU A 34 6.18 7.03 -7.62
CA LEU A 34 5.93 6.27 -6.40
C LEU A 34 7.16 6.29 -5.49
N ILE A 35 8.35 6.11 -6.07
CA ILE A 35 9.61 6.17 -5.33
C ILE A 35 9.78 7.55 -4.70
N ASP A 36 9.57 8.62 -5.46
CA ASP A 36 9.70 9.97 -4.97
C ASP A 36 8.73 10.25 -3.82
N LYS A 37 7.49 9.80 -3.95
CA LYS A 37 6.49 10.00 -2.90
C LYS A 37 6.84 9.25 -1.62
N ILE A 38 7.31 8.01 -1.73
CA ILE A 38 7.74 7.23 -0.57
C ILE A 38 8.86 7.97 0.16
N GLN A 39 9.85 8.47 -0.57
CA GLN A 39 10.96 9.20 0.02
C GLN A 39 10.51 10.52 0.64
N GLU A 40 9.55 11.21 0.01
CA GLU A 40 9.01 12.46 0.52
C GLU A 40 8.31 12.27 1.87
N VAL A 41 7.45 11.26 1.99
CA VAL A 41 6.61 11.07 3.17
C VAL A 41 7.24 10.16 4.21
N GLY A 42 8.24 9.37 3.84
CA GLY A 42 8.79 8.29 4.66
C GLY A 42 9.54 8.73 5.92
N PHE A 43 9.76 10.05 6.10
CA PHE A 43 10.39 10.60 7.29
C PHE A 43 9.48 11.56 8.04
N ILE A 44 8.23 11.70 7.56
CA ILE A 44 7.27 12.68 8.11
C ILE A 44 6.05 11.98 8.69
N TYR A 45 5.51 10.99 7.98
CA TYR A 45 4.29 10.28 8.39
C TYR A 45 4.61 9.13 9.34
N ASP A 46 3.63 8.76 10.15
CA ASP A 46 3.77 7.67 11.12
C ASP A 46 3.69 6.29 10.45
N GLY A 47 3.20 6.22 9.24
CA GLY A 47 3.11 4.97 8.50
C GLY A 47 2.72 5.19 7.06
N ILE A 48 3.02 4.20 6.23
CA ILE A 48 2.70 4.19 4.81
C ILE A 48 1.97 2.88 4.50
N ILE A 49 0.86 2.98 3.77
CA ILE A 49 0.17 1.82 3.23
C ILE A 49 0.42 1.83 1.73
N LEU A 50 1.08 0.80 1.23
CA LEU A 50 1.56 0.76 -0.14
C LEU A 50 0.91 -0.38 -0.92
N ASN A 51 0.17 -0.01 -1.97
CA ASN A 51 -0.25 -0.95 -3.01
C ASN A 51 0.51 -0.58 -4.28
N ALA A 52 1.60 -1.29 -4.54
CA ALA A 52 2.44 -1.06 -5.72
C ALA A 52 1.94 -1.81 -6.94
N ALA A 53 0.83 -2.53 -6.83
CA ALA A 53 0.23 -3.31 -7.92
C ALA A 53 1.29 -4.23 -8.57
N ALA A 54 1.41 -4.22 -9.90
CA ALA A 54 2.35 -5.08 -10.60
C ALA A 54 3.82 -4.79 -10.26
N TYR A 55 4.15 -3.58 -9.85
CA TYR A 55 5.53 -3.24 -9.45
C TYR A 55 5.99 -4.02 -8.23
N THR A 56 5.08 -4.53 -7.42
CA THR A 56 5.40 -5.41 -6.29
C THR A 56 6.29 -6.58 -6.72
N HIS A 57 6.08 -7.08 -7.94
CA HIS A 57 6.72 -8.29 -8.45
C HIS A 57 7.95 -8.00 -9.32
N THR A 58 8.25 -6.73 -9.57
CA THR A 58 9.32 -6.34 -10.53
C THR A 58 10.21 -5.22 -10.05
N SER A 59 9.76 -4.36 -9.12
CA SER A 59 10.48 -3.12 -8.83
C SER A 59 11.46 -3.27 -7.67
N VAL A 60 12.74 -3.33 -8.01
CA VAL A 60 13.81 -3.21 -7.03
C VAL A 60 13.90 -1.78 -6.50
N GLY A 61 13.62 -0.78 -7.35
CA GLY A 61 13.65 0.63 -6.95
C GLY A 61 12.66 0.97 -5.86
N ILE A 62 11.41 0.49 -5.97
CA ILE A 62 10.40 0.72 -4.92
C ILE A 62 10.81 -0.03 -3.65
N SER A 63 11.32 -1.25 -3.77
CA SER A 63 11.80 -2.02 -2.63
C SER A 63 12.90 -1.28 -1.88
N ASP A 64 13.85 -0.70 -2.60
CA ASP A 64 14.94 0.08 -2.00
C ASP A 64 14.41 1.34 -1.31
N ALA A 65 13.42 2.02 -1.91
CA ALA A 65 12.80 3.19 -1.32
C ALA A 65 12.13 2.82 0.01
N VAL A 66 11.36 1.74 0.03
CA VAL A 66 10.70 1.25 1.25
C VAL A 66 11.72 0.96 2.36
N LYS A 67 12.84 0.34 2.00
CA LYS A 67 13.89 0.00 2.96
C LYS A 67 14.59 1.23 3.52
N SER A 68 14.69 2.30 2.72
CA SER A 68 15.48 3.48 3.08
C SER A 68 14.76 4.48 3.96
N VAL A 69 13.43 4.40 4.08
CA VAL A 69 12.66 5.38 4.84
C VAL A 69 12.43 4.92 6.28
N LYS A 70 12.14 5.89 7.16
CA LYS A 70 11.94 5.63 8.58
C LYS A 70 10.53 5.13 8.89
N SER A 71 9.52 5.63 8.17
CA SER A 71 8.13 5.25 8.42
C SER A 71 7.92 3.77 8.10
N PRO A 72 7.27 3.01 8.99
CA PRO A 72 6.94 1.62 8.68
C PRO A 72 5.95 1.55 7.52
N VAL A 73 6.13 0.54 6.67
CA VAL A 73 5.31 0.34 5.48
C VAL A 73 4.53 -0.97 5.62
N VAL A 74 3.23 -0.93 5.35
CA VAL A 74 2.40 -2.13 5.23
C VAL A 74 2.05 -2.31 3.76
N GLU A 75 2.39 -3.46 3.22
CA GLU A 75 2.10 -3.83 1.84
C GLU A 75 0.66 -4.31 1.74
N VAL A 76 -0.10 -3.81 0.74
CA VAL A 76 -1.48 -4.17 0.53
C VAL A 76 -1.69 -4.66 -0.89
N HIS A 77 -2.46 -5.73 -1.04
CA HIS A 77 -2.97 -6.23 -2.31
C HIS A 77 -4.47 -6.44 -2.16
N ILE A 78 -5.24 -5.90 -3.09
CA ILE A 78 -6.70 -6.00 -3.05
C ILE A 78 -7.14 -7.43 -3.32
N SER A 79 -6.46 -8.11 -4.25
CA SER A 79 -6.75 -9.52 -4.56
C SER A 79 -5.75 -10.44 -3.86
N ASN A 80 -6.12 -11.72 -3.76
CA ASN A 80 -5.20 -12.75 -3.27
C ASN A 80 -4.20 -13.08 -4.37
N THR A 81 -2.95 -12.64 -4.22
CA THR A 81 -1.92 -12.83 -5.24
C THR A 81 -1.56 -14.30 -5.47
N PHE A 82 -1.77 -15.16 -4.47
CA PHE A 82 -1.49 -16.59 -4.60
C PHE A 82 -2.53 -17.31 -5.47
N ALA A 83 -3.68 -16.69 -5.71
CA ALA A 83 -4.70 -17.24 -6.61
C ALA A 83 -4.51 -16.77 -8.06
N ARG A 84 -3.45 -16.03 -8.36
CA ARG A 84 -3.16 -15.47 -9.68
C ARG A 84 -1.91 -16.12 -10.26
N GLU A 85 -1.36 -15.55 -11.33
CA GLU A 85 -0.18 -16.09 -12.02
C GLU A 85 1.00 -16.27 -11.06
N GLU A 86 1.83 -17.27 -11.32
CA GLU A 86 2.92 -17.63 -10.42
C GLU A 86 3.86 -16.46 -10.12
N PHE A 87 4.15 -15.57 -11.10
CA PHE A 87 5.05 -14.45 -10.84
C PHE A 87 4.51 -13.48 -9.79
N ARG A 88 3.20 -13.51 -9.51
CA ARG A 88 2.57 -12.68 -8.47
C ARG A 88 2.70 -13.27 -7.07
N HIS A 89 3.26 -14.47 -6.96
CA HIS A 89 3.48 -15.10 -5.65
C HIS A 89 4.68 -14.52 -4.92
N LYS A 90 5.59 -13.87 -5.65
CA LYS A 90 6.79 -13.29 -5.07
C LYS A 90 6.69 -11.77 -5.03
N SER A 91 6.97 -11.17 -3.87
CA SER A 91 7.03 -9.73 -3.68
C SER A 91 8.47 -9.30 -3.43
N PHE A 92 8.94 -8.31 -4.17
CA PHE A 92 10.20 -7.64 -3.86
C PHE A 92 10.08 -6.72 -2.65
N LEU A 93 8.84 -6.37 -2.25
CA LEU A 93 8.58 -5.46 -1.13
C LEU A 93 8.52 -6.17 0.21
N SER A 94 7.97 -7.39 0.24
CA SER A 94 7.66 -8.10 1.48
C SER A 94 8.82 -8.23 2.46
N PRO A 95 10.07 -8.44 2.01
CA PRO A 95 11.19 -8.51 2.96
C PRO A 95 11.47 -7.21 3.72
N ASN A 96 10.98 -6.07 3.21
CA ASN A 96 11.30 -4.75 3.74
C ASN A 96 10.11 -4.03 4.37
N VAL A 97 8.95 -4.69 4.46
CA VAL A 97 7.74 -4.09 5.02
C VAL A 97 7.44 -4.64 6.41
N LYS A 98 6.66 -3.88 7.17
CA LYS A 98 6.21 -4.27 8.50
C LYS A 98 5.26 -5.47 8.46
N GLY A 99 4.43 -5.53 7.43
CA GLY A 99 3.45 -6.61 7.26
C GLY A 99 2.80 -6.56 5.90
N VAL A 100 2.06 -7.61 5.58
CA VAL A 100 1.36 -7.78 4.30
C VAL A 100 -0.10 -8.11 4.55
N ILE A 101 -1.00 -7.43 3.85
CA ILE A 101 -2.44 -7.73 3.88
C ILE A 101 -2.89 -7.89 2.44
N GLN A 102 -3.58 -8.99 2.15
CA GLN A 102 -4.05 -9.23 0.78
C GLN A 102 -5.36 -10.01 0.76
N GLY A 103 -6.11 -9.82 -0.32
CA GLY A 103 -7.24 -10.68 -0.62
C GLY A 103 -8.60 -10.22 -0.09
N PHE A 104 -8.69 -9.05 0.52
CA PHE A 104 -9.93 -8.58 1.15
C PHE A 104 -10.56 -7.40 0.40
N GLY A 105 -10.24 -7.24 -0.89
CA GLY A 105 -10.75 -6.12 -1.68
C GLY A 105 -10.32 -4.78 -1.08
N LEU A 106 -11.15 -3.77 -1.20
CA LEU A 106 -10.86 -2.45 -0.64
C LEU A 106 -10.73 -2.48 0.89
N ASN A 107 -11.38 -3.44 1.55
CA ASN A 107 -11.24 -3.59 3.01
C ASN A 107 -9.80 -3.88 3.45
N SER A 108 -8.94 -4.31 2.53
CA SER A 108 -7.51 -4.50 2.82
C SER A 108 -6.87 -3.21 3.32
N TYR A 109 -7.25 -2.06 2.76
CA TYR A 109 -6.75 -0.76 3.21
C TYR A 109 -7.19 -0.44 4.64
N ARG A 110 -8.45 -0.76 4.96
CA ARG A 110 -8.98 -0.54 6.31
C ARG A 110 -8.24 -1.39 7.33
N LEU A 111 -7.98 -2.65 6.99
CA LEU A 111 -7.21 -3.54 7.87
C LEU A 111 -5.80 -3.03 8.06
N ALA A 112 -5.19 -2.48 7.00
CA ALA A 112 -3.85 -1.92 7.08
C ALA A 112 -3.80 -0.71 8.02
N ILE A 113 -4.81 0.18 7.95
CA ILE A 113 -4.89 1.31 8.88
C ILE A 113 -4.95 0.80 10.32
N LYS A 114 -5.81 -0.19 10.58
CA LYS A 114 -5.96 -0.77 11.92
C LYS A 114 -4.67 -1.38 12.43
N SER A 115 -3.80 -1.87 11.54
CA SER A 115 -2.53 -2.46 11.95
C SER A 115 -1.57 -1.46 12.58
N PHE A 116 -1.79 -0.17 12.38
CA PHE A 116 -0.98 0.90 12.97
C PHE A 116 -1.53 1.42 14.31
N LEU A 117 -2.72 0.98 14.70
CA LEU A 117 -3.41 1.50 15.88
C LEU A 117 -3.20 0.67 17.16
#